data_95026877475705b837c2e5962baa4071
#
_entry.id   95026877475705b837c2e5962baa4071
#
_cell.length_a   1.000
_cell.length_b   1.000
_cell.length_c   1.000
_cell.angle_alpha   90.00
_cell.angle_beta   90.00
_cell.angle_gamma   90.00
#
_symmetry.space_group_name_H-M   'P 1'
#
loop_
_entity.id
_entity.type
_entity.pdbx_description
1 polymer ?
#
loop_
_entity_poly.entity_id
_entity_poly.type
_entity_poly.pdbx_seq_one_letter_code
_entity_poly.pdbx_strand_id
1 'polypeptide(L)'
;MRTTRIMAIAVLIIVVGLMLHASWVQWVKQPRIRRADQTTAPTAGSAPGAPLSETVTSVADEPITNLPGKRLVSRVVEYPPGGGTPPHRHARSAFIYAYVLSGEIRSQVDDGPTRVYRAGETWFESPGAHHRVSVNASDTEPARLLAVLVVDEAEKQLTIPDPR
;
A
#
# COMPACT_ATOMS: atom_id res chain seq x y z
N MET A 1 0.70 60.02 15.96
CA MET A 1 -0.21 58.90 15.69
C MET A 1 0.30 57.83 14.73
N ARG A 2 1.45 57.97 14.02
CA ARG A 2 2.00 56.94 13.11
C ARG A 2 2.89 55.88 13.78
N THR A 3 3.57 56.22 14.89
CA THR A 3 4.48 55.31 15.60
C THR A 3 3.76 54.19 16.38
N THR A 4 2.59 54.46 16.92
CA THR A 4 1.82 53.45 17.71
C THR A 4 1.26 52.33 16.86
N ARG A 5 0.95 52.58 15.56
CA ARG A 5 0.45 51.55 14.64
C ARG A 5 1.54 50.58 14.17
N ILE A 6 2.79 51.05 14.05
CA ILE A 6 3.93 50.20 13.61
C ILE A 6 4.31 49.22 14.71
N MET A 7 4.29 49.66 16.00
CA MET A 7 4.57 48.75 17.13
C MET A 7 3.51 47.65 17.28
N ALA A 8 2.23 47.96 17.05
CA ALA A 8 1.15 46.97 17.16
C ALA A 8 1.27 45.86 16.08
N ILE A 9 1.68 46.22 14.87
CA ILE A 9 1.87 45.25 13.79
C ILE A 9 3.10 44.37 14.06
N ALA A 10 4.19 44.94 14.58
CA ALA A 10 5.40 44.17 14.91
C ALA A 10 5.14 43.14 16.03
N VAL A 11 4.38 43.49 17.07
CA VAL A 11 4.01 42.57 18.15
C VAL A 11 3.10 41.43 17.63
N LEU A 12 2.16 41.75 16.73
CA LEU A 12 1.28 40.74 16.16
C LEU A 12 2.04 39.71 15.32
N ILE A 13 3.02 40.11 14.51
CA ILE A 13 3.84 39.22 13.71
C ILE A 13 4.69 38.28 14.59
N ILE A 14 5.24 38.78 15.70
CA ILE A 14 6.04 38.00 16.64
C ILE A 14 5.15 36.95 17.34
N VAL A 15 3.95 37.34 17.78
CA VAL A 15 3.01 36.40 18.46
C VAL A 15 2.53 35.28 17.49
N VAL A 16 2.20 35.62 16.24
CA VAL A 16 1.80 34.64 15.23
C VAL A 16 2.99 33.74 14.88
N GLY A 17 4.20 34.26 14.75
CA GLY A 17 5.40 33.48 14.50
C GLY A 17 5.72 32.51 15.65
N LEU A 18 5.54 32.88 16.89
CA LEU A 18 5.74 32.05 18.07
C LEU A 18 4.66 30.94 18.17
N MET A 19 3.40 31.24 17.83
CA MET A 19 2.31 30.25 17.81
C MET A 19 2.51 29.19 16.71
N LEU A 20 2.98 29.56 15.53
CA LEU A 20 3.29 28.61 14.45
C LEU A 20 4.51 27.75 14.78
N HIS A 21 5.51 28.29 15.48
CA HIS A 21 6.69 27.54 15.94
C HIS A 21 6.33 26.50 17.01
N ALA A 22 5.46 26.89 17.97
CA ALA A 22 5.02 25.97 19.02
C ALA A 22 4.21 24.79 18.46
N SER A 23 3.40 25.01 17.43
CA SER A 23 2.63 23.94 16.79
C SER A 23 3.50 22.96 16.00
N TRP A 24 4.61 23.40 15.40
CA TRP A 24 5.50 22.55 14.63
C TRP A 24 6.40 21.67 15.52
N VAL A 25 6.84 22.21 16.66
CA VAL A 25 7.65 21.45 17.63
C VAL A 25 6.86 20.33 18.32
N GLN A 26 5.53 20.46 18.46
CA GLN A 26 4.69 19.38 18.99
C GLN A 26 4.50 18.23 18.00
N TRP A 27 4.54 18.48 16.70
CA TRP A 27 4.38 17.45 15.67
C TRP A 27 5.61 16.52 15.57
N VAL A 28 6.80 17.02 15.91
CA VAL A 28 8.06 16.25 15.87
C VAL A 28 8.26 15.35 17.11
N LYS A 29 7.47 15.51 18.17
CA LYS A 29 7.51 14.66 19.38
C LYS A 29 6.52 13.50 19.34
N GLN A 30 6.34 12.85 18.21
CA GLN A 30 5.66 11.56 18.17
C GLN A 30 6.52 10.53 18.92
N PRO A 31 5.95 9.78 19.88
CA PRO A 31 6.71 8.74 20.57
C PRO A 31 7.18 7.73 19.52
N ARG A 32 8.48 7.48 19.48
CA ARG A 32 9.01 6.34 18.72
C ARG A 32 8.27 5.10 19.19
N ILE A 33 7.48 4.52 18.29
CA ILE A 33 6.93 3.18 18.48
C ILE A 33 8.14 2.31 18.78
N ARG A 34 8.23 1.78 20.01
CA ARG A 34 9.25 0.78 20.37
C ARG A 34 9.09 -0.35 19.35
N ARG A 35 10.14 -0.61 18.58
CA ARG A 35 10.26 -1.88 17.86
C ARG A 35 10.00 -2.97 18.92
N ALA A 36 8.94 -3.75 18.71
CA ALA A 36 8.81 -5.01 19.40
C ALA A 36 10.07 -5.80 19.11
N ASP A 37 10.63 -6.35 20.18
CA ASP A 37 11.82 -7.20 20.16
C ASP A 37 11.63 -8.26 19.06
N GLN A 38 12.48 -8.20 18.03
CA GLN A 38 12.46 -9.18 16.96
C GLN A 38 13.09 -10.46 17.53
N THR A 39 12.26 -11.25 18.18
CA THR A 39 12.59 -12.66 18.38
C THR A 39 12.79 -13.25 16.98
N THR A 40 13.99 -13.66 16.68
CA THR A 40 14.39 -14.28 15.42
C THR A 40 13.51 -15.50 15.16
N ALA A 41 12.49 -15.33 14.30
CA ALA A 41 11.80 -16.48 13.72
C ALA A 41 12.81 -17.23 12.82
N PRO A 42 12.82 -18.57 12.84
CA PRO A 42 13.71 -19.35 12.00
C PRO A 42 13.41 -19.02 10.53
N THR A 43 14.45 -18.72 9.77
CA THR A 43 14.43 -18.53 8.32
C THR A 43 14.02 -19.86 7.68
N ALA A 44 12.73 -20.07 7.48
CA ALA A 44 12.23 -21.15 6.66
C ALA A 44 12.28 -20.67 5.20
N GLY A 45 13.40 -20.87 4.54
CA GLY A 45 13.47 -20.82 3.09
C GLY A 45 12.42 -21.79 2.55
N SER A 46 11.51 -21.34 1.66
CA SER A 46 10.54 -22.23 1.03
C SER A 46 11.27 -23.35 0.30
N ALA A 47 10.92 -24.61 0.61
CA ALA A 47 11.45 -25.75 -0.11
C ALA A 47 11.10 -25.64 -1.61
N PRO A 48 11.97 -26.04 -2.54
CA PRO A 48 11.66 -26.06 -3.97
C PRO A 48 10.38 -26.87 -4.22
N GLY A 49 9.36 -26.22 -4.82
CA GLY A 49 8.06 -26.84 -5.09
C GLY A 49 6.99 -26.69 -4.01
N ALA A 50 7.25 -25.94 -2.94
CA ALA A 50 6.19 -25.55 -2.00
C ALA A 50 5.17 -24.63 -2.72
N PRO A 51 3.86 -24.79 -2.43
CA PRO A 51 2.86 -23.90 -3.01
C PRO A 51 3.13 -22.45 -2.57
N LEU A 52 2.90 -21.49 -3.49
CA LEU A 52 2.97 -20.07 -3.18
C LEU A 52 2.02 -19.76 -2.02
N SER A 53 2.48 -18.93 -1.08
CA SER A 53 1.73 -18.52 0.10
C SER A 53 1.70 -17.02 0.26
N GLU A 54 0.56 -16.53 0.76
CA GLU A 54 0.33 -15.12 1.05
C GLU A 54 -0.56 -14.96 2.27
N THR A 55 -0.51 -13.79 2.89
CA THR A 55 -1.51 -13.33 3.86
C THR A 55 -2.18 -12.08 3.31
N VAL A 56 -3.53 -12.08 3.24
CA VAL A 56 -4.31 -10.94 2.76
C VAL A 56 -5.12 -10.37 3.90
N THR A 57 -4.90 -9.08 4.21
CA THR A 57 -5.63 -8.34 5.22
C THR A 57 -6.49 -7.26 4.55
N SER A 58 -7.80 -7.28 4.79
CA SER A 58 -8.70 -6.21 4.34
C SER A 58 -8.45 -4.94 5.16
N VAL A 59 -8.33 -3.81 4.47
CA VAL A 59 -8.10 -2.50 5.10
C VAL A 59 -9.33 -1.62 4.98
N ALA A 60 -9.96 -1.56 3.80
CA ALA A 60 -11.20 -0.84 3.57
C ALA A 60 -12.06 -1.53 2.50
N ASP A 61 -13.38 -1.33 2.59
CA ASP A 61 -14.36 -1.74 1.58
C ASP A 61 -15.55 -0.79 1.70
N GLU A 62 -15.51 0.33 0.92
CA GLU A 62 -16.41 1.45 1.08
C GLU A 62 -17.00 1.91 -0.27
N PRO A 63 -18.31 2.21 -0.33
CA PRO A 63 -18.91 2.86 -1.50
C PRO A 63 -18.24 4.19 -1.83
N ILE A 64 -18.04 4.49 -3.11
CA ILE A 64 -17.52 5.79 -3.54
C ILE A 64 -18.70 6.73 -3.76
N THR A 65 -18.95 7.65 -2.82
CA THR A 65 -20.17 8.47 -2.77
C THR A 65 -20.39 9.36 -4.00
N ASN A 66 -19.32 9.81 -4.65
CA ASN A 66 -19.35 10.64 -5.86
C ASN A 66 -19.19 9.82 -7.16
N LEU A 67 -19.21 8.49 -7.09
CA LEU A 67 -19.16 7.57 -8.22
C LEU A 67 -20.17 6.42 -7.96
N PRO A 68 -21.47 6.67 -8.13
CA PRO A 68 -22.52 5.69 -7.83
C PRO A 68 -22.29 4.34 -8.53
N GLY A 69 -22.56 3.24 -7.83
CA GLY A 69 -22.37 1.87 -8.33
C GLY A 69 -20.93 1.37 -8.24
N LYS A 70 -20.00 2.17 -7.68
CA LYS A 70 -18.60 1.79 -7.46
C LYS A 70 -18.25 1.82 -5.98
N ARG A 71 -17.35 0.92 -5.59
CA ARG A 71 -16.74 0.89 -4.25
C ARG A 71 -15.22 0.82 -4.37
N LEU A 72 -14.56 1.32 -3.33
CA LEU A 72 -13.12 1.17 -3.13
C LEU A 72 -12.89 0.01 -2.17
N VAL A 73 -12.07 -0.94 -2.60
CA VAL A 73 -11.56 -2.00 -1.74
C VAL A 73 -10.06 -1.84 -1.61
N SER A 74 -9.54 -1.88 -0.39
CA SER A 74 -8.09 -1.91 -0.19
C SER A 74 -7.67 -3.08 0.68
N ARG A 75 -6.53 -3.69 0.33
CA ARG A 75 -5.96 -4.87 0.98
C ARG A 75 -4.46 -4.72 1.12
N VAL A 76 -3.93 -5.14 2.24
CA VAL A 76 -2.49 -5.40 2.36
C VAL A 76 -2.27 -6.88 2.08
N VAL A 77 -1.37 -7.15 1.15
CA VAL A 77 -0.91 -8.50 0.82
C VAL A 77 0.53 -8.65 1.29
N GLU A 78 0.79 -9.69 2.04
CA GLU A 78 2.11 -10.01 2.60
C GLU A 78 2.58 -11.33 2.03
N TYR A 79 3.78 -11.31 1.46
CA TYR A 79 4.47 -12.49 0.95
C TYR A 79 5.65 -12.83 1.86
N PRO A 80 5.71 -14.06 2.41
CA PRO A 80 6.93 -14.54 3.04
C PRO A 80 8.06 -14.66 2.01
N PRO A 81 9.31 -14.90 2.42
CA PRO A 81 10.39 -15.22 1.50
C PRO A 81 10.01 -16.31 0.50
N GLY A 82 10.17 -16.05 -0.80
CA GLY A 82 9.77 -16.95 -1.89
C GLY A 82 8.26 -17.16 -2.05
N GLY A 83 7.42 -16.45 -1.26
CA GLY A 83 5.96 -16.53 -1.34
C GLY A 83 5.38 -15.72 -2.50
N GLY A 84 4.06 -15.84 -2.68
CA GLY A 84 3.34 -15.14 -3.74
C GLY A 84 1.91 -15.60 -3.89
N THR A 85 1.19 -14.94 -4.78
CA THR A 85 -0.15 -15.34 -5.23
C THR A 85 -0.01 -16.17 -6.51
N PRO A 86 -0.68 -17.34 -6.64
CA PRO A 86 -0.76 -18.05 -7.90
C PRO A 86 -1.34 -17.20 -9.03
N PRO A 87 -1.08 -17.52 -10.31
CA PRO A 87 -1.66 -16.82 -11.44
C PRO A 87 -3.18 -16.73 -11.32
N HIS A 88 -3.71 -15.54 -11.59
CA HIS A 88 -5.13 -15.24 -11.40
C HIS A 88 -5.59 -14.08 -12.29
N ARG A 89 -6.91 -13.97 -12.47
CA ARG A 89 -7.53 -12.81 -13.10
C ARG A 89 -8.22 -11.95 -12.05
N HIS A 90 -8.26 -10.68 -12.33
CA HIS A 90 -9.10 -9.77 -11.55
C HIS A 90 -10.52 -9.67 -12.12
N ALA A 91 -11.46 -9.26 -11.28
CA ALA A 91 -12.83 -9.00 -11.71
C ALA A 91 -12.88 -8.03 -12.90
N ARG A 92 -13.82 -8.24 -13.82
CA ARG A 92 -13.95 -7.43 -15.04
C ARG A 92 -14.24 -5.95 -14.81
N SER A 93 -14.67 -5.59 -13.61
CA SER A 93 -14.91 -4.21 -13.21
C SER A 93 -13.76 -3.61 -12.40
N ALA A 94 -12.78 -4.41 -12.00
CA ALA A 94 -11.73 -4.01 -11.05
C ALA A 94 -10.56 -3.29 -11.75
N PHE A 95 -10.47 -1.98 -11.55
CA PHE A 95 -9.23 -1.23 -11.81
C PHE A 95 -8.39 -1.26 -10.54
N ILE A 96 -7.11 -1.61 -10.64
CA ILE A 96 -6.23 -1.81 -9.49
C ILE A 96 -5.04 -0.86 -9.53
N TYR A 97 -4.75 -0.28 -8.38
CA TYR A 97 -3.51 0.40 -8.06
C TYR A 97 -2.76 -0.41 -7.02
N ALA A 98 -1.56 -0.86 -7.36
CA ALA A 98 -0.67 -1.58 -6.45
C ALA A 98 0.52 -0.70 -6.05
N TYR A 99 0.84 -0.70 -4.75
CA TYR A 99 1.93 0.07 -4.17
C TYR A 99 2.76 -0.81 -3.24
N VAL A 100 4.07 -0.92 -3.47
CA VAL A 100 4.95 -1.72 -2.63
C VAL A 100 5.26 -0.98 -1.33
N LEU A 101 4.82 -1.56 -0.21
CA LEU A 101 5.04 -1.01 1.14
C LEU A 101 6.44 -1.35 1.67
N SER A 102 6.92 -2.57 1.40
CA SER A 102 8.25 -3.04 1.82
C SER A 102 8.69 -4.23 0.98
N GLY A 103 10.00 -4.47 0.93
CA GLY A 103 10.60 -5.57 0.16
C GLY A 103 10.53 -5.32 -1.35
N GLU A 104 10.49 -6.41 -2.12
CA GLU A 104 10.51 -6.40 -3.57
C GLU A 104 9.48 -7.38 -4.12
N ILE A 105 8.63 -6.94 -5.05
CA ILE A 105 7.61 -7.75 -5.71
C ILE A 105 7.97 -7.92 -7.19
N ARG A 106 8.06 -9.16 -7.65
CA ARG A 106 8.13 -9.48 -9.08
C ARG A 106 6.70 -9.64 -9.60
N SER A 107 6.32 -8.79 -10.56
CA SER A 107 4.98 -8.77 -11.13
C SER A 107 5.01 -8.84 -12.65
N GLN A 108 4.01 -9.52 -13.23
CA GLN A 108 3.70 -9.51 -14.65
C GLN A 108 2.18 -9.46 -14.83
N VAL A 109 1.70 -8.41 -15.49
CA VAL A 109 0.29 -8.20 -15.81
C VAL A 109 0.08 -8.37 -17.29
N ASP A 110 -0.90 -9.18 -17.69
CA ASP A 110 -1.23 -9.56 -19.06
C ASP A 110 0.02 -10.07 -19.83
N ASP A 111 0.22 -9.61 -21.05
CA ASP A 111 1.38 -9.91 -21.90
C ASP A 111 2.51 -8.88 -21.72
N GLY A 112 2.42 -8.04 -20.68
CA GLY A 112 3.45 -7.06 -20.35
C GLY A 112 4.75 -7.73 -19.86
N PRO A 113 5.83 -6.94 -19.73
CA PRO A 113 7.10 -7.44 -19.24
C PRO A 113 7.02 -7.78 -17.75
N THR A 114 7.69 -8.85 -17.36
CA THR A 114 7.95 -9.13 -15.94
C THR A 114 8.90 -8.07 -15.38
N ARG A 115 8.52 -7.44 -14.25
CA ARG A 115 9.33 -6.41 -13.57
C ARG A 115 9.42 -6.69 -12.09
N VAL A 116 10.48 -6.19 -11.47
CA VAL A 116 10.63 -6.14 -10.00
C VAL A 116 10.34 -4.72 -9.55
N TYR A 117 9.37 -4.59 -8.65
CA TYR A 117 8.98 -3.33 -8.01
C TYR A 117 9.47 -3.32 -6.57
N ARG A 118 10.10 -2.23 -6.16
CA ARG A 118 10.66 -2.02 -4.83
C ARG A 118 9.74 -1.16 -3.96
N ALA A 119 10.02 -1.11 -2.67
CA ALA A 119 9.32 -0.22 -1.75
C ALA A 119 9.24 1.22 -2.28
N GLY A 120 8.05 1.78 -2.35
CA GLY A 120 7.74 3.09 -2.94
C GLY A 120 7.36 3.05 -4.42
N GLU A 121 7.54 1.93 -5.11
CA GLU A 121 7.15 1.79 -6.52
C GLU A 121 5.73 1.26 -6.66
N THR A 122 5.16 1.43 -7.86
CA THR A 122 3.74 1.18 -8.14
C THR A 122 3.51 0.66 -9.56
N TRP A 123 2.39 -0.06 -9.72
CA TRP A 123 1.85 -0.38 -11.04
C TRP A 123 0.32 -0.33 -11.03
N PHE A 124 -0.26 -0.43 -12.21
CA PHE A 124 -1.71 -0.46 -12.40
C PHE A 124 -2.11 -1.73 -13.14
N GLU A 125 -3.34 -2.18 -12.88
CA GLU A 125 -3.95 -3.30 -13.58
C GLU A 125 -5.31 -2.87 -14.12
N SER A 126 -5.52 -3.12 -15.40
CA SER A 126 -6.80 -2.82 -16.07
C SER A 126 -7.92 -3.76 -15.62
N PRO A 127 -9.19 -3.36 -15.75
CA PRO A 127 -10.31 -4.24 -15.48
C PRO A 127 -10.21 -5.58 -16.19
N GLY A 128 -10.31 -6.68 -15.43
CA GLY A 128 -10.18 -8.04 -15.94
C GLY A 128 -8.75 -8.51 -16.25
N ALA A 129 -7.73 -7.74 -15.87
CA ALA A 129 -6.33 -8.10 -16.11
C ALA A 129 -5.97 -9.48 -15.58
N HIS A 130 -5.04 -10.14 -16.29
CA HIS A 130 -4.44 -11.41 -15.88
C HIS A 130 -3.12 -11.14 -15.17
N HIS A 131 -3.09 -11.32 -13.84
CA HIS A 131 -1.87 -11.22 -13.05
C HIS A 131 -1.13 -12.56 -13.12
N ARG A 132 -0.24 -12.68 -14.10
CA ARG A 132 0.49 -13.92 -14.40
C ARG A 132 1.56 -14.25 -13.38
N VAL A 133 2.20 -13.21 -12.83
CA VAL A 133 3.27 -13.33 -11.82
C VAL A 133 3.02 -12.30 -10.73
N SER A 134 2.91 -12.77 -9.49
CA SER A 134 2.83 -11.92 -8.29
C SER A 134 3.56 -12.63 -7.16
N VAL A 135 4.88 -12.42 -7.05
CA VAL A 135 5.72 -13.14 -6.11
C VAL A 135 6.71 -12.21 -5.41
N ASN A 136 7.10 -12.58 -4.20
CA ASN A 136 8.25 -11.98 -3.55
C ASN A 136 9.51 -12.22 -4.39
N ALA A 137 10.28 -11.18 -4.68
CA ALA A 137 11.52 -11.31 -5.44
C ALA A 137 12.70 -11.75 -4.57
N SER A 138 12.52 -11.80 -3.24
CA SER A 138 13.52 -12.21 -2.27
C SER A 138 13.19 -13.59 -1.68
N ASP A 139 14.22 -14.43 -1.53
CA ASP A 139 14.13 -15.72 -0.84
C ASP A 139 14.46 -15.63 0.66
N THR A 140 14.81 -14.44 1.14
CA THR A 140 15.24 -14.23 2.55
C THR A 140 14.44 -13.19 3.29
N GLU A 141 13.90 -12.19 2.61
CA GLU A 141 13.17 -11.07 3.22
C GLU A 141 11.69 -11.09 2.80
N PRO A 142 10.76 -10.76 3.71
CA PRO A 142 9.35 -10.64 3.36
C PRO A 142 9.08 -9.40 2.50
N ALA A 143 8.00 -9.45 1.72
CA ALA A 143 7.52 -8.31 0.94
C ALA A 143 6.06 -8.02 1.24
N ARG A 144 5.66 -6.75 1.13
CA ARG A 144 4.29 -6.27 1.37
C ARG A 144 3.88 -5.29 0.28
N LEU A 145 2.66 -5.40 -0.15
CA LEU A 145 2.04 -4.43 -1.05
C LEU A 145 0.66 -4.00 -0.56
N LEU A 146 0.26 -2.79 -0.90
CA LEU A 146 -1.10 -2.29 -0.80
C LEU A 146 -1.74 -2.42 -2.18
N ALA A 147 -2.83 -3.18 -2.28
CA ALA A 147 -3.68 -3.24 -3.46
C ALA A 147 -4.95 -2.43 -3.19
N VAL A 148 -5.22 -1.42 -4.04
CA VAL A 148 -6.43 -0.61 -4.01
C VAL A 148 -7.22 -0.87 -5.28
N LEU A 149 -8.47 -1.31 -5.13
CA LEU A 149 -9.34 -1.68 -6.22
C LEU A 149 -10.53 -0.71 -6.27
N VAL A 150 -10.82 -0.18 -7.46
CA VAL A 150 -12.10 0.47 -7.76
C VAL A 150 -12.90 -0.53 -8.58
N VAL A 151 -14.07 -0.94 -8.06
CA VAL A 151 -14.83 -2.08 -8.57
C VAL A 151 -16.33 -1.81 -8.47
N ASP A 152 -17.14 -2.51 -9.27
CA ASP A 152 -18.60 -2.43 -9.15
C ASP A 152 -19.06 -2.91 -7.76
N GLU A 153 -20.05 -2.25 -7.17
CA GLU A 153 -20.60 -2.62 -5.86
C GLU A 153 -21.14 -4.07 -5.84
N ALA A 154 -21.71 -4.51 -6.98
CA ALA A 154 -22.26 -5.85 -7.13
C ALA A 154 -21.20 -6.95 -7.27
N GLU A 155 -19.95 -6.60 -7.53
CA GLU A 155 -18.86 -7.56 -7.74
C GLU A 155 -18.55 -8.32 -6.45
N LYS A 156 -18.59 -9.65 -6.49
CA LYS A 156 -18.38 -10.50 -5.31
C LYS A 156 -17.00 -11.14 -5.29
N GLN A 157 -16.46 -11.48 -6.46
CA GLN A 157 -15.19 -12.19 -6.60
C GLN A 157 -14.16 -11.28 -7.24
N LEU A 158 -13.27 -10.73 -6.44
CA LEU A 158 -12.28 -9.75 -6.89
C LEU A 158 -11.03 -10.39 -7.52
N THR A 159 -10.76 -11.65 -7.15
CA THR A 159 -9.63 -12.46 -7.62
C THR A 159 -10.14 -13.82 -8.03
N ILE A 160 -9.88 -14.23 -9.26
CA ILE A 160 -10.37 -15.46 -9.89
C ILE A 160 -9.13 -16.30 -10.24
N PRO A 161 -8.82 -17.36 -9.48
CA PRO A 161 -7.67 -18.22 -9.76
C PRO A 161 -7.75 -18.81 -11.17
N ASP A 162 -6.61 -19.00 -11.81
CA ASP A 162 -6.54 -19.72 -13.07
C ASP A 162 -6.97 -21.19 -12.87
N PRO A 163 -7.58 -21.82 -13.87
CA PRO A 163 -7.87 -23.26 -13.84
C PRO A 163 -6.57 -24.06 -13.64
N ARG A 164 -6.66 -25.10 -12.84
CA ARG A 164 -5.57 -26.08 -12.67
C ARG A 164 -5.56 -27.07 -13.81
#